data_9e4a63c1918e865040b36003daa180c1
#
_entry.id   9e4a63c1918e865040b36003daa180c1
#
_cell.length_a   1.000
_cell.length_b   1.000
_cell.length_c   1.000
_cell.angle_alpha   90.00
_cell.angle_beta   90.00
_cell.angle_gamma   90.00
#
_symmetry.space_group_name_H-M   'P 1'
#
loop_
_entity.id
_entity.type
_entity.pdbx_description
1 polymer ?
#
loop_
_entity_poly.entity_id
_entity_poly.type
_entity_poly.pdbx_seq_one_letter_code
_entity_poly.pdbx_strand_id
1 'polypeptide(L)'
;MDLTREALDYLMEQGIEPEERQLKINGQNYIINKDGEPVLVEPVIYKAKEPIRLNTLSGLVDYIKSNIDSFDDLILHVVDEKLVELKGKLQPNGDRELLAVATAIVPKFAFDLYMDIELFNIALQSKFVKTDDRDILLKVVGNLKEDNVRSTGDDGISQAVTIKSGIATAENIKVPNPVILAPYRTFVEVKQPESKLSSECKVGHVVQSLKAMVAYGELKQLRPLLNF
;
A
#
# COMPACT_ATOMS: atom_id res chain seq x y z
N MET A 1 -14.55 -14.58 70.69
CA MET A 1 -13.74 -14.46 69.53
C MET A 1 -14.69 -14.03 68.39
N ASP A 2 -14.69 -12.76 68.05
CA ASP A 2 -15.56 -12.30 66.97
C ASP A 2 -14.93 -12.75 65.64
N LEU A 3 -15.68 -13.54 64.91
CA LEU A 3 -15.31 -13.90 63.55
C LEU A 3 -15.37 -12.62 62.70
N THR A 4 -14.22 -12.18 62.26
CA THR A 4 -14.16 -11.05 61.33
C THR A 4 -14.80 -11.46 59.98
N ARG A 5 -15.34 -10.48 59.25
CA ARG A 5 -15.91 -10.69 57.93
C ARG A 5 -14.94 -11.44 57.02
N GLU A 6 -13.65 -11.12 57.09
CA GLU A 6 -12.57 -11.79 56.35
C GLU A 6 -12.43 -13.28 56.71
N ALA A 7 -12.61 -13.64 57.98
CA ALA A 7 -12.58 -15.04 58.39
C ALA A 7 -13.82 -15.80 57.91
N LEU A 8 -15.00 -15.15 57.88
CA LEU A 8 -16.21 -15.73 57.29
C LEU A 8 -16.09 -15.89 55.77
N ASP A 9 -15.57 -14.88 55.07
CA ASP A 9 -15.31 -14.96 53.65
C ASP A 9 -14.31 -16.08 53.33
N TYR A 10 -13.25 -16.21 54.15
CA TYR A 10 -12.29 -17.31 54.02
C TYR A 10 -12.92 -18.69 54.25
N LEU A 11 -13.79 -18.84 55.28
CA LEU A 11 -14.48 -20.09 55.52
C LEU A 11 -15.48 -20.44 54.42
N MET A 12 -16.14 -19.44 53.89
CA MET A 12 -17.03 -19.64 52.73
C MET A 12 -16.24 -20.02 51.45
N GLU A 13 -15.05 -19.45 51.27
CA GLU A 13 -14.15 -19.84 50.19
C GLU A 13 -13.63 -21.28 50.32
N GLN A 14 -13.39 -21.74 51.58
CA GLN A 14 -12.95 -23.11 51.85
C GLN A 14 -14.08 -24.15 51.68
N GLY A 15 -15.33 -23.71 51.72
CA GLY A 15 -16.50 -24.59 51.59
C GLY A 15 -16.76 -25.10 50.17
N ILE A 16 -16.07 -24.54 49.16
CA ILE A 16 -16.16 -25.01 47.78
C ILE A 16 -14.78 -25.50 47.38
N GLU A 17 -14.66 -26.79 47.14
CA GLU A 17 -13.41 -27.36 46.64
C GLU A 17 -12.96 -26.66 45.36
N PRO A 18 -11.64 -26.38 45.18
CA PRO A 18 -11.14 -25.67 44.00
C PRO A 18 -11.58 -26.33 42.67
N GLU A 19 -11.76 -27.62 42.66
CA GLU A 19 -12.21 -28.40 41.50
C GLU A 19 -13.69 -28.13 41.19
N GLU A 20 -14.53 -27.90 42.20
CA GLU A 20 -15.96 -27.59 42.04
C GLU A 20 -16.20 -26.17 41.50
N ARG A 21 -15.19 -25.30 41.61
CA ARG A 21 -15.24 -23.93 41.01
C ARG A 21 -14.99 -23.90 39.51
N GLN A 22 -14.55 -25.01 38.95
CA GLN A 22 -14.28 -25.10 37.50
C GLN A 22 -15.45 -25.80 36.80
N LEU A 23 -16.02 -25.11 35.81
CA LEU A 23 -17.08 -25.64 34.99
C LEU A 23 -16.60 -25.71 33.51
N LYS A 24 -16.94 -26.79 32.85
CA LYS A 24 -16.72 -26.91 31.41
C LYS A 24 -18.07 -26.96 30.71
N ILE A 25 -18.39 -25.88 29.98
CA ILE A 25 -19.66 -25.75 29.26
C ILE A 25 -19.33 -25.53 27.78
N ASN A 26 -19.85 -26.39 26.89
CA ASN A 26 -19.63 -26.36 25.44
C ASN A 26 -18.14 -26.29 25.04
N GLY A 27 -17.27 -26.98 25.80
CA GLY A 27 -15.83 -26.99 25.53
C GLY A 27 -15.04 -25.79 26.09
N GLN A 28 -15.71 -24.80 26.69
CA GLN A 28 -15.11 -23.65 27.34
C GLN A 28 -15.00 -23.86 28.85
N ASN A 29 -13.93 -23.37 29.44
CA ASN A 29 -13.70 -23.44 30.89
C ASN A 29 -14.20 -22.15 31.56
N TYR A 30 -14.94 -22.31 32.63
CA TYR A 30 -15.43 -21.22 33.47
C TYR A 30 -14.94 -21.41 34.89
N ILE A 31 -14.73 -20.33 35.60
CA ILE A 31 -14.49 -20.32 37.06
C ILE A 31 -15.66 -19.58 37.70
N ILE A 32 -16.24 -20.17 38.75
CA ILE A 32 -17.25 -19.50 39.57
C ILE A 32 -16.53 -18.44 40.40
N ASN A 33 -16.91 -17.17 40.26
CA ASN A 33 -16.39 -16.09 41.10
C ASN A 33 -16.96 -16.12 42.51
N LYS A 34 -16.53 -15.18 43.37
CA LYS A 34 -17.01 -15.07 44.76
C LYS A 34 -18.51 -14.80 44.89
N ASP A 35 -19.11 -14.25 43.85
CA ASP A 35 -20.52 -13.89 43.81
C ASP A 35 -21.38 -15.05 43.22
N GLY A 36 -20.75 -16.17 42.93
CA GLY A 36 -21.43 -17.37 42.35
C GLY A 36 -21.66 -17.30 40.85
N GLU A 37 -21.08 -16.30 40.16
CA GLU A 37 -21.25 -16.12 38.69
C GLU A 37 -20.14 -16.86 37.93
N PRO A 38 -20.48 -17.52 36.79
CA PRO A 38 -19.50 -18.16 35.94
C PRO A 38 -18.73 -17.12 35.12
N VAL A 39 -17.43 -17.05 35.34
CA VAL A 39 -16.51 -16.22 34.55
C VAL A 39 -15.77 -17.10 33.57
N LEU A 40 -15.81 -16.76 32.29
CA LEU A 40 -15.08 -17.48 31.25
C LEU A 40 -13.56 -17.37 31.48
N VAL A 41 -12.90 -18.52 31.54
CA VAL A 41 -11.43 -18.56 31.60
C VAL A 41 -10.90 -18.64 30.17
N GLU A 42 -10.44 -17.51 29.67
CA GLU A 42 -9.74 -17.51 28.40
C GLU A 42 -8.30 -18.02 28.59
N PRO A 43 -7.83 -18.95 27.77
CA PRO A 43 -6.43 -19.34 27.80
C PRO A 43 -5.57 -18.12 27.47
N VAL A 44 -4.46 -17.96 28.19
CA VAL A 44 -3.49 -16.91 27.89
C VAL A 44 -2.86 -17.22 26.53
N ILE A 45 -3.28 -16.47 25.52
CA ILE A 45 -2.71 -16.56 24.18
C ILE A 45 -1.64 -15.48 24.10
N TYR A 46 -0.39 -15.89 23.92
CA TYR A 46 0.69 -14.96 23.68
C TYR A 46 0.55 -14.45 22.24
N LYS A 47 0.33 -13.14 22.11
CA LYS A 47 0.25 -12.44 20.81
C LYS A 47 1.45 -11.52 20.66
N ALA A 48 1.89 -11.31 19.44
CA ALA A 48 2.85 -10.26 19.14
C ALA A 48 2.26 -8.90 19.54
N LYS A 49 3.02 -8.08 20.27
CA LYS A 49 2.57 -6.75 20.69
C LYS A 49 2.36 -5.82 19.50
N GLU A 50 3.19 -5.97 18.46
CA GLU A 50 3.13 -5.18 17.23
C GLU A 50 3.39 -6.08 16.01
N PRO A 51 2.72 -5.83 14.89
CA PRO A 51 3.01 -6.53 13.65
C PRO A 51 4.36 -6.10 13.07
N ILE A 52 5.02 -7.01 12.35
CA ILE A 52 6.21 -6.67 11.57
C ILE A 52 5.79 -5.77 10.42
N ARG A 53 6.49 -4.63 10.25
CA ARG A 53 6.23 -3.66 9.19
C ARG A 53 7.21 -3.87 8.04
N LEU A 54 6.68 -4.07 6.85
CA LEU A 54 7.43 -4.33 5.62
C LEU A 54 6.99 -3.34 4.53
N ASN A 55 7.88 -3.08 3.57
CA ASN A 55 7.59 -2.17 2.45
C ASN A 55 7.56 -2.88 1.10
N THR A 56 7.77 -4.20 1.09
CA THR A 56 7.86 -5.02 -0.12
C THR A 56 7.06 -6.31 0.05
N LEU A 57 6.53 -6.83 -1.05
CA LEU A 57 5.87 -8.14 -1.07
C LEU A 57 6.89 -9.27 -0.95
N SER A 58 8.08 -9.12 -1.53
CA SER A 58 9.19 -10.08 -1.38
C SER A 58 9.59 -10.24 0.08
N GLY A 59 9.72 -9.15 0.83
CA GLY A 59 9.99 -9.19 2.26
C GLY A 59 8.91 -9.93 3.05
N LEU A 60 7.62 -9.76 2.69
CA LEU A 60 6.52 -10.50 3.31
C LEU A 60 6.61 -12.00 3.01
N VAL A 61 6.93 -12.37 1.77
CA VAL A 61 7.13 -13.77 1.37
C VAL A 61 8.32 -14.40 2.09
N ASP A 62 9.43 -13.65 2.22
CA ASP A 62 10.63 -14.11 2.92
C ASP A 62 10.36 -14.31 4.41
N TYR A 63 9.59 -13.41 5.04
CA TYR A 63 9.16 -13.55 6.42
C TYR A 63 8.31 -14.82 6.61
N ILE A 64 7.34 -15.07 5.74
CA ILE A 64 6.52 -16.30 5.79
C ILE A 64 7.40 -17.54 5.62
N LYS A 65 8.31 -17.53 4.64
CA LYS A 65 9.22 -18.68 4.36
C LYS A 65 10.21 -18.95 5.48
N SER A 66 10.61 -17.92 6.21
CA SER A 66 11.55 -18.07 7.33
C SER A 66 10.96 -18.89 8.48
N ASN A 67 9.63 -18.89 8.61
CA ASN A 67 8.89 -19.59 9.66
C ASN A 67 9.44 -19.35 11.08
N ILE A 68 10.02 -18.16 11.32
CA ILE A 68 10.66 -17.80 12.60
C ILE A 68 9.65 -17.88 13.75
N ASP A 69 8.41 -17.46 13.49
CA ASP A 69 7.35 -17.42 14.50
C ASP A 69 6.46 -18.69 14.49
N SER A 70 6.91 -19.76 13.80
CA SER A 70 6.22 -21.06 13.75
C SER A 70 4.74 -20.93 13.38
N PHE A 71 4.48 -20.45 12.20
CA PHE A 71 3.11 -20.16 11.73
C PHE A 71 2.29 -21.41 11.47
N ASP A 72 1.11 -21.46 12.09
CA ASP A 72 0.03 -22.36 11.73
C ASP A 72 -1.10 -21.55 11.08
N ASP A 73 -1.65 -22.00 9.94
CA ASP A 73 -2.84 -21.43 9.30
C ASP A 73 -2.79 -19.90 9.10
N LEU A 74 -2.04 -19.45 8.11
CA LEU A 74 -1.92 -18.05 7.75
C LEU A 74 -3.00 -17.60 6.76
N ILE A 75 -3.44 -16.35 6.91
CA ILE A 75 -4.32 -15.67 5.97
C ILE A 75 -3.59 -14.44 5.43
N LEU A 76 -3.42 -14.41 4.10
CA LEU A 76 -2.96 -13.23 3.40
C LEU A 76 -4.17 -12.39 3.02
N HIS A 77 -4.29 -11.21 3.61
CA HIS A 77 -5.40 -10.28 3.38
C HIS A 77 -4.92 -9.07 2.59
N VAL A 78 -5.31 -8.99 1.33
CA VAL A 78 -5.07 -7.80 0.49
C VAL A 78 -6.16 -6.79 0.83
N VAL A 79 -5.79 -5.70 1.52
CA VAL A 79 -6.70 -4.65 1.95
C VAL A 79 -7.01 -3.70 0.79
N ASP A 80 -5.95 -3.23 0.13
CA ASP A 80 -6.00 -2.36 -1.04
C ASP A 80 -4.75 -2.52 -1.91
N GLU A 81 -4.56 -1.66 -2.90
CA GLU A 81 -3.42 -1.71 -3.83
C GLU A 81 -2.06 -1.40 -3.17
N LYS A 82 -2.06 -0.92 -1.92
CA LYS A 82 -0.85 -0.50 -1.19
C LYS A 82 -0.65 -1.22 0.14
N LEU A 83 -1.65 -1.99 0.57
CA LEU A 83 -1.68 -2.57 1.91
C LEU A 83 -2.02 -4.05 1.85
N VAL A 84 -1.10 -4.88 2.36
CA VAL A 84 -1.29 -6.32 2.52
C VAL A 84 -0.99 -6.69 3.97
N GLU A 85 -1.90 -7.42 4.59
CA GLU A 85 -1.82 -7.88 5.97
C GLU A 85 -1.66 -9.40 6.02
N LEU A 86 -0.77 -9.86 6.90
CA LEU A 86 -0.63 -11.26 7.26
C LEU A 86 -1.30 -11.49 8.59
N LYS A 87 -2.33 -12.32 8.60
CA LYS A 87 -3.13 -12.62 9.80
C LYS A 87 -3.04 -14.10 10.16
N GLY A 88 -3.04 -14.37 11.45
CA GLY A 88 -3.17 -15.71 12.00
C GLY A 88 -4.60 -16.26 11.89
N LYS A 89 -4.78 -17.50 12.32
CA LYS A 89 -6.09 -18.16 12.39
C LYS A 89 -7.05 -17.45 13.35
N LEU A 90 -8.33 -17.69 13.16
CA LEU A 90 -9.37 -17.22 14.07
C LEU A 90 -9.19 -17.88 15.45
N GLN A 91 -9.09 -17.04 16.47
CA GLN A 91 -9.02 -17.50 17.86
C GLN A 91 -10.44 -17.79 18.40
N PRO A 92 -10.58 -18.61 19.48
CA PRO A 92 -11.87 -18.92 20.06
C PRO A 92 -12.69 -17.69 20.50
N ASN A 93 -12.02 -16.61 20.86
CA ASN A 93 -12.62 -15.33 21.25
C ASN A 93 -13.07 -14.47 20.04
N GLY A 94 -12.87 -14.96 18.81
CA GLY A 94 -13.22 -14.24 17.58
C GLY A 94 -12.13 -13.33 17.03
N ASP A 95 -10.99 -13.18 17.71
CA ASP A 95 -9.87 -12.37 17.26
C ASP A 95 -9.02 -13.08 16.20
N ARG A 96 -8.28 -12.28 15.43
CA ARG A 96 -7.16 -12.71 14.59
C ARG A 96 -5.93 -11.89 14.94
N GLU A 97 -4.81 -12.56 15.12
CA GLU A 97 -3.53 -11.88 15.33
C GLU A 97 -3.06 -11.27 14.01
N LEU A 98 -2.61 -10.01 14.06
CA LEU A 98 -1.96 -9.34 12.95
C LEU A 98 -0.45 -9.55 13.08
N LEU A 99 0.11 -10.41 12.24
CA LEU A 99 1.52 -10.82 12.32
C LEU A 99 2.45 -9.87 11.55
N ALA A 100 2.05 -9.49 10.33
CA ALA A 100 2.83 -8.57 9.52
C ALA A 100 1.94 -7.68 8.67
N VAL A 101 2.48 -6.52 8.32
CA VAL A 101 1.83 -5.54 7.44
C VAL A 101 2.85 -5.10 6.39
N ALA A 102 2.55 -5.33 5.13
CA ALA A 102 3.31 -4.80 4.02
C ALA A 102 2.60 -3.56 3.45
N THR A 103 3.32 -2.43 3.40
CA THR A 103 2.80 -1.16 2.88
C THR A 103 3.68 -0.67 1.75
N ALA A 104 3.11 -0.48 0.56
CA ALA A 104 3.85 0.01 -0.60
C ALA A 104 4.31 1.46 -0.40
N ILE A 105 5.59 1.72 -0.68
CA ILE A 105 6.12 3.08 -0.73
C ILE A 105 5.84 3.64 -2.12
N VAL A 106 4.81 4.48 -2.22
CA VAL A 106 4.39 5.10 -3.48
C VAL A 106 4.81 6.56 -3.51
N PRO A 107 5.68 6.97 -4.46
CA PRO A 107 6.08 8.36 -4.60
C PRO A 107 4.90 9.22 -5.05
N LYS A 108 4.70 10.36 -4.37
CA LYS A 108 3.65 11.31 -4.74
C LYS A 108 4.06 12.10 -5.98
N PHE A 109 3.20 12.13 -6.99
CA PHE A 109 3.33 13.00 -8.16
C PHE A 109 2.12 13.95 -8.20
N ALA A 110 2.38 15.24 -8.40
CA ALA A 110 1.32 16.25 -8.52
C ALA A 110 0.95 16.39 -10.00
N PHE A 111 -0.19 15.82 -10.38
CA PHE A 111 -0.80 16.03 -11.67
C PHE A 111 -1.41 17.42 -11.76
N ASP A 112 -1.61 17.94 -12.97
CA ASP A 112 -2.24 19.23 -13.26
C ASP A 112 -1.49 20.46 -12.73
N LEU A 113 -0.25 20.26 -12.23
CA LEU A 113 0.62 21.34 -11.81
C LEU A 113 1.79 21.51 -12.76
N TYR A 114 2.05 22.75 -13.14
CA TYR A 114 3.26 23.11 -13.87
C TYR A 114 4.46 23.07 -12.93
N MET A 115 5.51 22.42 -13.37
CA MET A 115 6.77 22.33 -12.64
C MET A 115 7.95 22.66 -13.54
N ASP A 116 9.03 23.07 -12.94
CA ASP A 116 10.30 23.31 -13.60
C ASP A 116 10.78 22.06 -14.36
N ILE A 117 11.53 22.28 -15.45
CA ILE A 117 12.04 21.21 -16.32
C ILE A 117 12.91 20.21 -15.54
N GLU A 118 13.79 20.69 -14.67
CA GLU A 118 14.67 19.81 -13.90
C GLU A 118 13.85 18.94 -12.96
N LEU A 119 12.91 19.55 -12.22
CA LEU A 119 12.01 18.84 -11.32
C LEU A 119 11.12 17.86 -12.06
N PHE A 120 10.64 18.23 -13.25
CA PHE A 120 9.85 17.33 -14.09
C PHE A 120 10.68 16.14 -14.58
N ASN A 121 11.91 16.38 -15.03
CA ASN A 121 12.84 15.35 -15.48
C ASN A 121 13.15 14.36 -14.34
N ILE A 122 13.48 14.88 -13.14
CA ILE A 122 13.70 14.07 -11.94
C ILE A 122 12.43 13.25 -11.60
N ALA A 123 11.26 13.88 -11.69
CA ALA A 123 10.00 13.23 -11.37
C ALA A 123 9.67 12.10 -12.35
N LEU A 124 9.87 12.31 -13.66
CA LEU A 124 9.69 11.27 -14.67
C LEU A 124 10.60 10.05 -14.42
N GLN A 125 11.85 10.30 -14.05
CA GLN A 125 12.81 9.23 -13.78
C GLN A 125 12.53 8.48 -12.49
N SER A 126 12.11 9.19 -11.43
CA SER A 126 11.99 8.62 -10.09
C SER A 126 10.59 8.08 -9.75
N LYS A 127 9.53 8.58 -10.42
CA LYS A 127 8.14 8.28 -10.04
C LYS A 127 7.38 7.47 -11.08
N PHE A 128 7.99 7.18 -12.23
CA PHE A 128 7.37 6.43 -13.32
C PHE A 128 8.25 5.26 -13.76
N VAL A 129 7.60 4.16 -14.10
CA VAL A 129 8.28 3.01 -14.69
C VAL A 129 8.83 3.40 -16.07
N LYS A 130 9.91 2.75 -16.47
CA LYS A 130 10.49 2.94 -17.80
C LYS A 130 9.51 2.44 -18.87
N THR A 131 9.10 3.35 -19.77
CA THR A 131 8.28 3.09 -20.95
C THR A 131 8.85 3.87 -22.12
N ASP A 132 8.52 3.49 -23.37
CA ASP A 132 8.99 4.18 -24.56
C ASP A 132 8.56 5.65 -24.57
N ASP A 133 7.31 5.93 -24.23
CA ASP A 133 6.77 7.29 -24.14
C ASP A 133 7.47 8.12 -23.07
N ARG A 134 7.82 7.50 -21.91
CA ARG A 134 8.62 8.18 -20.88
C ARG A 134 10.00 8.58 -21.42
N ASP A 135 10.66 7.67 -22.14
CA ASP A 135 12.00 7.92 -22.70
C ASP A 135 11.95 9.00 -23.79
N ILE A 136 10.86 9.06 -24.60
CA ILE A 136 10.61 10.16 -25.54
C ILE A 136 10.47 11.48 -24.79
N LEU A 137 9.64 11.54 -23.76
CA LEU A 137 9.47 12.74 -22.94
C LEU A 137 10.79 13.20 -22.31
N LEU A 138 11.59 12.28 -21.77
CA LEU A 138 12.88 12.59 -21.17
C LEU A 138 13.86 13.20 -22.19
N LYS A 139 13.87 12.69 -23.44
CA LYS A 139 14.69 13.26 -24.52
C LYS A 139 14.25 14.69 -24.85
N VAL A 140 12.93 14.89 -24.97
CA VAL A 140 12.38 16.22 -25.30
C VAL A 140 12.68 17.19 -24.18
N VAL A 141 12.33 16.83 -22.95
CA VAL A 141 12.50 17.71 -21.77
C VAL A 141 13.97 18.00 -21.49
N GLY A 142 14.85 16.99 -21.61
CA GLY A 142 16.28 17.16 -21.38
C GLY A 142 16.98 18.04 -22.42
N ASN A 143 16.41 18.21 -23.60
CA ASN A 143 16.94 19.04 -24.69
C ASN A 143 16.26 20.42 -24.82
N LEU A 144 15.21 20.65 -24.01
CA LEU A 144 14.58 21.98 -23.91
C LEU A 144 15.49 22.90 -23.08
N LYS A 145 16.34 23.67 -23.78
CA LYS A 145 17.03 24.82 -23.17
C LYS A 145 16.29 26.09 -23.60
N GLU A 146 16.25 27.10 -22.73
CA GLU A 146 15.50 28.35 -22.89
C GLU A 146 15.66 29.03 -24.25
N ASP A 147 16.80 28.86 -24.94
CA ASP A 147 17.09 29.50 -26.21
C ASP A 147 16.71 28.74 -27.47
N ASN A 148 16.10 27.53 -27.36
CA ASN A 148 16.00 26.61 -28.49
C ASN A 148 14.58 26.27 -28.98
N VAL A 149 13.54 26.80 -28.36
CA VAL A 149 12.15 26.53 -28.79
C VAL A 149 11.75 27.53 -29.88
N ARG A 150 11.91 27.17 -31.15
CA ARG A 150 11.57 28.06 -32.27
C ARG A 150 10.23 27.81 -32.96
N SER A 151 9.57 26.68 -32.78
CA SER A 151 8.18 26.49 -33.24
C SER A 151 7.54 25.29 -32.58
N THR A 152 6.34 25.45 -32.06
CA THR A 152 5.41 24.39 -31.71
C THR A 152 4.34 24.32 -32.78
N GLY A 153 4.26 23.22 -33.52
CA GLY A 153 3.11 22.91 -34.36
C GLY A 153 2.17 22.01 -33.54
N ASP A 154 0.95 22.45 -33.37
CA ASP A 154 -0.10 21.67 -32.70
C ASP A 154 -1.12 21.24 -33.75
N ASP A 155 -1.26 19.94 -33.98
CA ASP A 155 -2.26 19.34 -34.87
C ASP A 155 -3.45 18.74 -34.07
N GLY A 156 -3.51 18.99 -32.76
CA GLY A 156 -4.54 18.49 -31.86
C GLY A 156 -4.36 17.01 -31.47
N ILE A 157 -3.42 16.29 -32.07
CA ILE A 157 -3.17 14.87 -31.85
C ILE A 157 -1.73 14.63 -31.34
N SER A 158 -0.75 15.42 -31.81
CA SER A 158 0.62 15.32 -31.38
C SER A 158 1.29 16.69 -31.37
N GLN A 159 2.16 16.94 -30.39
CA GLN A 159 2.99 18.15 -30.36
C GLN A 159 4.34 17.87 -31.02
N ALA A 160 4.67 18.60 -32.08
CA ALA A 160 5.98 18.55 -32.71
C ALA A 160 6.89 19.60 -32.05
N VAL A 161 7.94 19.15 -31.38
CA VAL A 161 8.96 20.03 -30.78
C VAL A 161 10.23 19.92 -31.59
N THR A 162 10.66 21.05 -32.18
CA THR A 162 11.94 21.13 -32.89
C THR A 162 13.05 21.45 -31.90
N ILE A 163 13.95 20.51 -31.70
CA ILE A 163 15.08 20.64 -30.77
C ILE A 163 16.35 20.87 -31.59
N LYS A 164 17.06 21.97 -31.33
CA LYS A 164 18.41 22.17 -31.85
C LYS A 164 19.41 21.60 -30.85
N SER A 165 20.03 20.49 -31.19
CA SER A 165 21.11 19.89 -30.42
C SER A 165 22.45 20.31 -31.00
N GLY A 166 23.16 21.26 -30.37
CA GLY A 166 24.52 21.63 -30.76
C GLY A 166 24.69 22.12 -32.21
N ILE A 167 25.86 21.93 -32.79
CA ILE A 167 26.28 22.43 -34.13
C ILE A 167 25.65 21.63 -35.29
N ALA A 168 24.93 20.54 -35.07
CA ALA A 168 24.35 19.70 -36.13
C ALA A 168 22.97 19.17 -35.79
N THR A 169 22.04 19.36 -36.75
CA THR A 169 20.73 18.73 -36.94
C THR A 169 19.66 18.98 -35.87
N ALA A 170 18.62 19.71 -36.28
CA ALA A 170 17.33 19.74 -35.61
C ALA A 170 16.63 18.38 -35.79
N GLU A 171 16.51 17.60 -34.73
CA GLU A 171 15.63 16.43 -34.74
C GLU A 171 14.19 16.85 -34.39
N ASN A 172 13.28 16.58 -35.29
CA ASN A 172 11.85 16.73 -35.06
C ASN A 172 11.38 15.48 -34.27
N ILE A 173 11.34 15.57 -32.97
CA ILE A 173 10.80 14.51 -32.12
C ILE A 173 9.30 14.76 -31.95
N LYS A 174 8.47 13.85 -32.46
CA LYS A 174 7.03 13.88 -32.19
C LYS A 174 6.78 13.34 -30.78
N VAL A 175 6.25 14.19 -29.92
CA VAL A 175 5.74 13.77 -28.60
C VAL A 175 4.31 13.30 -28.78
N PRO A 176 4.02 12.02 -28.45
CA PRO A 176 2.63 11.57 -28.49
C PRO A 176 1.80 12.36 -27.47
N ASN A 177 0.60 12.74 -27.87
CA ASN A 177 -0.37 13.34 -26.97
C ASN A 177 -1.74 12.73 -27.25
N PRO A 178 -2.27 11.86 -26.35
CA PRO A 178 -1.76 11.54 -25.02
C PRO A 178 -0.50 10.65 -25.00
N VAL A 179 0.32 10.80 -23.95
CA VAL A 179 1.42 9.91 -23.61
C VAL A 179 0.95 8.79 -22.71
N ILE A 180 1.50 7.58 -22.88
CA ILE A 180 1.21 6.43 -22.03
C ILE A 180 2.33 6.27 -21.01
N LEU A 181 2.01 6.55 -19.77
CA LEU A 181 2.96 6.46 -18.66
C LEU A 181 2.43 5.54 -17.56
N ALA A 182 3.35 4.89 -16.83
CA ALA A 182 3.05 4.02 -15.70
C ALA A 182 3.64 4.59 -14.41
N PRO A 183 2.93 5.48 -13.69
CA PRO A 183 3.38 5.96 -12.39
C PRO A 183 3.35 4.83 -11.37
N TYR A 184 4.28 4.85 -10.40
CA TYR A 184 4.23 3.91 -9.29
C TYR A 184 2.98 4.19 -8.44
N ARG A 185 2.12 3.16 -8.27
CA ARG A 185 0.85 3.23 -7.54
C ARG A 185 0.69 2.13 -6.50
N THR A 186 1.48 1.07 -6.63
CA THR A 186 1.45 -0.11 -5.79
C THR A 186 2.87 -0.58 -5.49
N PHE A 187 3.04 -1.77 -4.96
CA PHE A 187 4.34 -2.38 -4.70
C PHE A 187 5.21 -2.43 -5.96
N VAL A 188 6.50 -2.21 -5.80
CA VAL A 188 7.46 -2.15 -6.92
C VAL A 188 7.59 -3.48 -7.67
N GLU A 189 7.28 -4.59 -7.02
CA GLU A 189 7.32 -5.93 -7.59
C GLU A 189 6.11 -6.23 -8.49
N VAL A 190 5.07 -5.40 -8.44
CA VAL A 190 3.85 -5.56 -9.24
C VAL A 190 3.94 -4.68 -10.49
N LYS A 191 3.47 -5.20 -11.63
CA LYS A 191 3.37 -4.41 -12.84
C LYS A 191 2.48 -3.18 -12.57
N GLN A 192 3.05 -1.99 -12.80
CA GLN A 192 2.32 -0.75 -12.60
C GLN A 192 1.30 -0.52 -13.72
N PRO A 193 0.09 -0.04 -13.39
CA PRO A 193 -0.93 0.25 -14.38
C PRO A 193 -0.54 1.46 -15.23
N GLU A 194 -0.70 1.33 -16.53
CA GLU A 194 -0.49 2.40 -17.49
C GLU A 194 -1.67 3.38 -17.48
N SER A 195 -1.37 4.65 -17.69
CA SER A 195 -2.36 5.72 -17.81
C SER A 195 -2.05 6.60 -19.00
N LYS A 196 -3.12 7.02 -19.70
CA LYS A 196 -3.04 8.05 -20.73
C LYS A 196 -3.02 9.42 -20.06
N LEU A 197 -1.98 10.19 -20.33
CA LEU A 197 -1.77 11.51 -19.75
C LEU A 197 -1.59 12.52 -20.87
N SER A 198 -2.18 13.71 -20.75
CA SER A 198 -1.90 14.82 -21.65
C SER A 198 -0.66 15.56 -21.15
N SER A 199 0.32 15.75 -22.01
CA SER A 199 1.52 16.54 -21.72
C SER A 199 1.34 17.96 -22.28
N GLU A 200 1.49 18.98 -21.44
CA GLU A 200 1.44 20.39 -21.84
C GLU A 200 2.75 21.09 -21.50
N CYS A 201 3.29 21.81 -22.48
CA CYS A 201 4.45 22.68 -22.31
C CYS A 201 4.02 24.13 -22.51
N LYS A 202 4.32 25.03 -21.57
CA LYS A 202 4.15 26.47 -21.76
C LYS A 202 5.47 27.10 -22.22
N VAL A 203 5.41 27.73 -23.38
CA VAL A 203 6.53 28.51 -23.93
C VAL A 203 6.61 29.85 -23.19
N GLY A 204 7.83 30.22 -22.73
CA GLY A 204 8.07 31.49 -22.04
C GLY A 204 8.46 31.38 -20.56
N HIS A 205 8.00 30.36 -19.88
CA HIS A 205 8.62 29.75 -18.70
C HIS A 205 8.62 28.26 -18.99
N VAL A 206 9.78 27.65 -19.06
CA VAL A 206 9.90 26.23 -19.42
C VAL A 206 9.36 25.39 -18.29
N VAL A 207 8.05 25.27 -18.25
CA VAL A 207 7.27 24.53 -17.24
C VAL A 207 6.40 23.51 -17.94
N GLN A 208 6.47 22.28 -17.48
CA GLN A 208 5.67 21.18 -17.99
C GLN A 208 4.66 20.67 -16.97
N SER A 209 3.50 20.27 -17.43
CA SER A 209 2.52 19.57 -16.61
C SER A 209 2.05 18.29 -17.28
N LEU A 210 1.67 17.32 -16.47
CA LEU A 210 0.93 16.15 -16.90
C LEU A 210 -0.50 16.25 -16.36
N LYS A 211 -1.47 16.20 -17.27
CA LYS A 211 -2.89 16.15 -16.91
C LYS A 211 -3.37 14.72 -17.00
N ALA A 212 -3.99 14.26 -15.93
CA ALA A 212 -4.64 12.95 -15.94
C ALA A 212 -5.88 13.01 -16.86
N MET A 213 -5.84 12.32 -17.97
CA MET A 213 -7.05 12.02 -18.73
C MET A 213 -7.81 10.94 -17.97
N VAL A 214 -8.74 11.35 -17.11
CA VAL A 214 -9.63 10.42 -16.41
C VAL A 214 -10.59 9.80 -17.41
N ALA A 215 -10.20 8.69 -18.00
CA ALA A 215 -11.16 7.81 -18.63
C ALA A 215 -11.94 7.12 -17.51
N TYR A 216 -13.15 7.58 -17.22
CA TYR A 216 -14.10 7.04 -16.23
C TYR A 216 -14.47 5.55 -16.45
N GLY A 217 -13.82 4.86 -17.39
CA GLY A 217 -14.03 3.47 -17.78
C GLY A 217 -13.08 2.44 -17.15
N GLU A 218 -11.89 2.82 -16.67
CA GLU A 218 -10.86 1.83 -16.30
C GLU A 218 -10.91 1.36 -14.85
N LEU A 219 -11.65 2.02 -13.96
CA LEU A 219 -11.87 1.54 -12.59
C LEU A 219 -12.73 0.27 -12.51
N LYS A 220 -13.37 -0.15 -13.60
CA LYS A 220 -14.14 -1.41 -13.67
C LYS A 220 -13.29 -2.65 -13.95
N GLN A 221 -12.05 -2.54 -14.36
CA GLN A 221 -11.22 -3.70 -14.71
C GLN A 221 -10.46 -4.33 -13.52
N LEU A 222 -10.45 -3.70 -12.35
CA LEU A 222 -9.81 -4.28 -11.15
C LEU A 222 -10.74 -5.24 -10.37
N ARG A 223 -12.02 -5.34 -10.74
CA ARG A 223 -12.98 -6.28 -10.10
C ARG A 223 -12.85 -7.76 -10.43
N PRO A 224 -12.31 -8.21 -11.58
CA PRO A 224 -12.27 -9.64 -11.89
C PRO A 224 -11.18 -10.44 -11.19
N LEU A 225 -10.21 -9.82 -10.50
CA LEU A 225 -9.11 -10.53 -9.83
C LEU A 225 -9.41 -10.94 -8.37
N LEU A 226 -10.60 -10.63 -7.87
CA LEU A 226 -11.03 -10.92 -6.49
C LEU A 226 -12.12 -12.01 -6.39
N ASN A 227 -12.42 -12.71 -7.47
CA ASN A 227 -13.28 -13.91 -7.42
C ASN A 227 -12.38 -15.16 -7.35
N PHE A 228 -12.10 -15.56 -6.12
CA PHE A 228 -11.80 -16.93 -5.73
C PHE A 228 -12.97 -17.47 -4.94
#